data_ad43174ca11de220e5e299a3048f8cbb
#
_entry.id   ad43174ca11de220e5e299a3048f8cbb
#
_cell.length_a   1.000
_cell.length_b   1.000
_cell.length_c   1.000
_cell.angle_alpha   90.00
_cell.angle_beta   90.00
_cell.angle_gamma   90.00
#
_symmetry.space_group_name_H-M   'P 1'
#
loop_
_entity.id
_entity.type
_entity.pdbx_description
1 polymer ?
#
loop_
_entity_poly.entity_id
_entity_poly.type
_entity_poly.pdbx_seq_one_letter_code
_entity_poly.pdbx_strand_id
1 'polypeptide(L)'
;MQNRMKFYIVTPTYNALSWLERNVRSVADQVGQGVEVHHHVQDGGSADGTPQWLNDWQRKHSDAPGYTFTYESARDAGMYDAINKAWDKMPSDAAVTAHLNSDEQYLPGALKGVSEAFEARSAAEIVLGTYIIVDANSRYICHRRPVKPARWRSQTVCEIITCSCFHRVDTFLRRGIRFDIRYRALADMLFYREIVNSAPRFCVRPQLITSMFTVTGDNLAWSQASQNEWDAEMNRLPWYVSRRHGIAYRVNNLLRRIADMLSPAPGKYSIYMPQKDERDTYCIHRPTAHWGMRTTADDAEK
;
A
#
# COMPACT_ATOMS: atom_id res chain seq x y z
N MET A 1 -14.67 19.07 20.72
CA MET A 1 -13.44 18.84 19.93
C MET A 1 -13.73 17.63 19.06
N GLN A 2 -13.67 17.78 17.73
CA GLN A 2 -13.83 16.65 16.82
C GLN A 2 -12.64 15.71 17.05
N ASN A 3 -12.90 14.46 17.41
CA ASN A 3 -11.85 13.50 17.71
C ASN A 3 -11.09 13.21 16.40
N ARG A 4 -9.84 13.65 16.29
CA ARG A 4 -9.02 13.44 15.09
C ARG A 4 -8.55 11.99 15.06
N MET A 5 -8.68 11.35 13.89
CA MET A 5 -8.17 9.98 13.71
C MET A 5 -6.65 10.01 13.50
N LYS A 6 -5.92 9.30 14.36
CA LYS A 6 -4.45 9.25 14.30
C LYS A 6 -3.99 8.06 13.47
N PHE A 7 -3.28 8.35 12.39
CA PHE A 7 -2.68 7.37 11.50
C PHE A 7 -1.20 7.20 11.79
N TYR A 8 -0.74 5.98 11.88
CA TYR A 8 0.67 5.63 11.87
C TYR A 8 1.01 5.01 10.52
N ILE A 9 1.74 5.76 9.69
CA ILE A 9 2.13 5.33 8.35
C ILE A 9 3.60 4.95 8.36
N VAL A 10 3.91 3.78 7.81
CA VAL A 10 5.27 3.26 7.70
C VAL A 10 5.73 3.29 6.25
N THR A 11 6.93 3.81 6.00
CA THR A 11 7.60 3.71 4.70
C THR A 11 8.94 3.02 4.85
N PRO A 12 9.10 1.78 4.34
CA PRO A 12 10.41 1.17 4.20
C PRO A 12 11.14 1.80 2.99
N THR A 13 12.44 2.02 3.11
CA THR A 13 13.25 2.56 2.01
C THR A 13 14.67 2.00 2.01
N TYR A 14 15.28 1.85 0.82
CA TYR A 14 16.68 1.52 0.65
C TYR A 14 17.17 1.99 -0.71
N ASN A 15 18.13 2.94 -0.74
CA ASN A 15 18.69 3.54 -1.96
C ASN A 15 17.62 4.00 -2.96
N ALA A 16 16.60 4.71 -2.48
CA ALA A 16 15.43 5.09 -3.26
C ALA A 16 15.03 6.56 -3.05
N LEU A 17 16.00 7.47 -2.84
CA LEU A 17 15.78 8.87 -2.47
C LEU A 17 14.77 9.58 -3.37
N SER A 18 14.92 9.47 -4.69
CA SER A 18 14.06 10.16 -5.67
C SER A 18 12.58 9.71 -5.60
N TRP A 19 12.34 8.47 -5.17
CA TRP A 19 10.99 7.94 -4.93
C TRP A 19 10.49 8.37 -3.56
N LEU A 20 11.35 8.26 -2.53
CA LEU A 20 11.02 8.57 -1.15
C LEU A 20 10.56 10.02 -0.97
N GLU A 21 11.20 10.99 -1.62
CA GLU A 21 10.80 12.40 -1.56
C GLU A 21 9.33 12.59 -1.94
N ARG A 22 8.87 11.95 -3.00
CA ARG A 22 7.47 12.01 -3.47
C ARG A 22 6.52 11.30 -2.54
N ASN A 23 6.93 10.14 -2.03
CA ASN A 23 6.18 9.38 -1.04
C ASN A 23 5.93 10.22 0.21
N VAL A 24 7.00 10.73 0.84
CA VAL A 24 6.92 11.48 2.09
C VAL A 24 6.05 12.74 1.96
N ARG A 25 6.16 13.47 0.86
CA ARG A 25 5.28 14.62 0.58
C ARG A 25 3.82 14.18 0.46
N SER A 26 3.56 13.04 -0.19
CA SER A 26 2.21 12.53 -0.37
C SER A 26 1.54 12.07 0.92
N VAL A 27 2.33 11.70 1.92
CA VAL A 27 1.85 11.36 3.27
C VAL A 27 1.64 12.63 4.09
N ALA A 28 2.57 13.59 4.01
CA ALA A 28 2.51 14.83 4.78
C ALA A 28 1.29 15.69 4.43
N ASP A 29 0.86 15.72 3.17
CA ASP A 29 -0.30 16.51 2.73
C ASP A 29 -1.67 15.88 3.05
N GLN A 30 -1.69 14.68 3.68
CA GLN A 30 -2.94 14.07 4.16
C GLN A 30 -3.46 14.68 5.46
N VAL A 31 -2.67 15.52 6.12
CA VAL A 31 -3.01 16.13 7.41
C VAL A 31 -4.14 17.14 7.26
N GLY A 32 -4.98 17.22 8.27
CA GLY A 32 -6.12 18.15 8.31
C GLY A 32 -7.47 17.43 8.19
N GLN A 33 -8.56 18.19 8.28
CA GLN A 33 -9.94 17.67 8.12
C GLN A 33 -10.26 16.43 9.00
N GLY A 34 -9.76 16.42 10.24
CA GLY A 34 -10.00 15.28 11.16
C GLY A 34 -8.95 14.20 11.11
N VAL A 35 -7.84 14.39 10.38
CA VAL A 35 -6.72 13.44 10.26
C VAL A 35 -5.46 14.02 10.90
N GLU A 36 -4.80 13.21 11.74
CA GLU A 36 -3.43 13.41 12.20
C GLU A 36 -2.56 12.25 11.70
N VAL A 37 -1.32 12.53 11.34
CA VAL A 37 -0.40 11.54 10.77
C VAL A 37 0.91 11.53 11.55
N HIS A 38 1.29 10.35 12.03
CA HIS A 38 2.65 10.04 12.42
C HIS A 38 3.27 9.18 11.30
N HIS A 39 4.19 9.76 10.55
CA HIS A 39 4.89 9.09 9.46
C HIS A 39 6.26 8.63 9.95
N HIS A 40 6.51 7.33 9.90
CA HIS A 40 7.81 6.74 10.24
C HIS A 40 8.46 6.15 9.00
N VAL A 41 9.67 6.61 8.68
CA VAL A 41 10.49 6.05 7.61
C VAL A 41 11.56 5.14 8.21
N GLN A 42 11.56 3.88 7.80
CA GLN A 42 12.61 2.93 8.15
C GLN A 42 13.54 2.75 6.95
N ASP A 43 14.74 3.31 7.06
CA ASP A 43 15.78 3.23 6.04
C ASP A 43 16.74 2.07 6.34
N GLY A 44 16.98 1.22 5.36
CA GLY A 44 17.84 0.03 5.42
C GLY A 44 19.35 0.34 5.44
N GLY A 45 19.75 1.60 5.72
CA GLY A 45 21.14 2.04 5.69
C GLY A 45 21.58 2.46 4.28
N SER A 46 20.79 3.32 3.64
CA SER A 46 21.06 3.85 2.31
C SER A 46 22.34 4.67 2.21
N ALA A 47 22.95 4.68 1.02
CA ALA A 47 24.15 5.42 0.69
C ALA A 47 23.94 6.51 -0.38
N ASP A 48 22.70 6.71 -0.84
CA ASP A 48 22.32 7.61 -1.94
C ASP A 48 21.93 9.03 -1.49
N GLY A 49 22.22 9.41 -0.23
CA GLY A 49 21.80 10.69 0.36
C GLY A 49 20.49 10.63 1.13
N THR A 50 19.80 9.49 1.16
CA THR A 50 18.54 9.30 1.91
C THR A 50 18.67 9.73 3.39
N PRO A 51 19.67 9.31 4.19
CA PRO A 51 19.76 9.68 5.61
C PRO A 51 19.86 11.19 5.83
N GLN A 52 20.61 11.90 4.99
CA GLN A 52 20.76 13.36 5.06
C GLN A 52 19.42 14.04 4.76
N TRP A 53 18.75 13.61 3.70
CA TRP A 53 17.45 14.17 3.32
C TRP A 53 16.38 13.94 4.41
N LEU A 54 16.34 12.74 5.02
CA LEU A 54 15.42 12.42 6.13
C LEU A 54 15.64 13.34 7.33
N ASN A 55 16.91 13.60 7.70
CA ASN A 55 17.24 14.51 8.78
C ASN A 55 16.80 15.96 8.49
N ASP A 56 17.00 16.43 7.26
CA ASP A 56 16.59 17.76 6.84
C ASP A 56 15.05 17.90 6.81
N TRP A 57 14.35 16.87 6.33
CA TRP A 57 12.91 16.82 6.33
C TRP A 57 12.34 16.85 7.76
N GLN A 58 12.88 16.06 8.67
CA GLN A 58 12.47 16.03 10.07
C GLN A 58 12.62 17.39 10.74
N ARG A 59 13.78 18.04 10.54
CA ARG A 59 14.01 19.39 11.08
C ARG A 59 13.05 20.43 10.53
N LYS A 60 12.78 20.38 9.23
CA LYS A 60 11.86 21.32 8.56
C LYS A 60 10.42 21.19 9.05
N HIS A 61 10.01 20.01 9.49
CA HIS A 61 8.62 19.69 9.86
C HIS A 61 8.45 19.37 11.35
N SER A 62 9.41 19.73 12.20
CA SER A 62 9.36 19.46 13.66
C SER A 62 8.11 20.01 14.34
N ASP A 63 7.60 21.15 13.88
CA ASP A 63 6.48 21.86 14.47
C ASP A 63 5.23 21.86 13.55
N ALA A 64 5.16 20.95 12.58
CA ALA A 64 4.02 20.90 11.64
C ALA A 64 2.75 20.40 12.35
N PRO A 65 1.67 21.21 12.44
CA PRO A 65 0.47 20.83 13.17
C PRO A 65 -0.19 19.57 12.60
N GLY A 66 -0.36 18.54 13.43
CA GLY A 66 -1.01 17.29 13.06
C GLY A 66 -0.14 16.35 12.22
N TYR A 67 1.12 16.71 11.94
CA TYR A 67 2.10 15.86 11.25
C TYR A 67 3.30 15.62 12.16
N THR A 68 3.53 14.37 12.53
CA THR A 68 4.74 13.94 13.23
C THR A 68 5.57 13.11 12.26
N PHE A 69 6.85 13.46 12.09
CA PHE A 69 7.77 12.71 11.25
C PHE A 69 8.90 12.12 12.09
N THR A 70 9.13 10.83 11.93
CA THR A 70 10.27 10.14 12.56
C THR A 70 10.94 9.23 11.54
N TYR A 71 12.23 8.97 11.72
CA TYR A 71 12.95 8.00 10.90
C TYR A 71 14.01 7.27 11.70
N GLU A 72 14.42 6.13 11.19
CA GLU A 72 15.64 5.45 11.59
C GLU A 72 16.36 4.97 10.34
N SER A 73 17.67 5.17 10.30
CA SER A 73 18.55 4.65 9.27
C SER A 73 19.48 3.61 9.90
N ALA A 74 19.16 2.34 9.66
CA ALA A 74 19.92 1.22 10.19
C ALA A 74 19.75 0.00 9.28
N ARG A 75 20.81 -0.78 9.13
CA ARG A 75 20.79 -2.00 8.30
C ARG A 75 19.68 -2.95 8.74
N ASP A 76 18.96 -3.48 7.77
CA ASP A 76 17.88 -4.44 7.96
C ASP A 76 18.09 -5.73 7.10
N ALA A 77 17.16 -6.67 7.23
CA ALA A 77 17.12 -7.90 6.44
C ALA A 77 16.21 -7.80 5.22
N GLY A 78 15.79 -6.60 4.83
CA GLY A 78 14.92 -6.31 3.69
C GLY A 78 13.61 -5.62 4.09
N MET A 79 12.79 -5.29 3.11
CA MET A 79 11.57 -4.49 3.25
C MET A 79 10.65 -4.94 4.39
N TYR A 80 10.41 -6.21 4.54
CA TYR A 80 9.50 -6.74 5.56
C TYR A 80 10.06 -6.62 7.00
N ASP A 81 11.39 -6.76 7.15
CA ASP A 81 12.07 -6.50 8.42
C ASP A 81 12.02 -5.02 8.79
N ALA A 82 12.23 -4.13 7.80
CA ALA A 82 12.08 -2.69 7.97
C ALA A 82 10.66 -2.33 8.46
N ILE A 83 9.62 -2.88 7.84
CA ILE A 83 8.23 -2.62 8.25
C ILE A 83 7.96 -3.14 9.67
N ASN A 84 8.42 -4.36 9.99
CA ASN A 84 8.26 -4.93 11.33
C ASN A 84 8.93 -4.06 12.41
N LYS A 85 10.18 -3.63 12.17
CA LYS A 85 10.91 -2.71 13.07
C LYS A 85 10.18 -1.38 13.26
N ALA A 86 9.61 -0.84 12.18
CA ALA A 86 8.82 0.37 12.26
C ALA A 86 7.53 0.18 13.07
N TRP A 87 6.84 -0.94 12.91
CA TRP A 87 5.64 -1.24 13.70
C TRP A 87 5.93 -1.42 15.20
N ASP A 88 7.13 -1.84 15.58
CA ASP A 88 7.54 -1.92 17.00
C ASP A 88 7.69 -0.54 17.64
N LYS A 89 7.81 0.54 16.85
CA LYS A 89 7.89 1.93 17.28
C LYS A 89 6.57 2.67 17.25
N MET A 90 5.48 1.98 16.93
CA MET A 90 4.16 2.59 16.78
C MET A 90 3.71 3.23 18.11
N PRO A 91 3.27 4.51 18.08
CA PRO A 91 2.71 5.17 19.24
C PRO A 91 1.48 4.45 19.79
N SER A 92 1.34 4.47 21.13
CA SER A 92 0.22 3.80 21.80
C SER A 92 -1.16 4.41 21.47
N ASP A 93 -1.19 5.64 21.00
CA ASP A 93 -2.40 6.39 20.63
C ASP A 93 -2.74 6.33 19.14
N ALA A 94 -1.97 5.59 18.34
CA ALA A 94 -2.30 5.33 16.94
C ALA A 94 -3.59 4.50 16.84
N ALA A 95 -4.55 4.98 16.06
CA ALA A 95 -5.83 4.31 15.84
C ALA A 95 -5.82 3.40 14.61
N VAL A 96 -5.12 3.84 13.55
CA VAL A 96 -5.02 3.15 12.26
C VAL A 96 -3.57 3.10 11.82
N THR A 97 -3.15 1.99 11.24
CA THR A 97 -1.84 1.87 10.61
C THR A 97 -1.94 1.33 9.18
N ALA A 98 -0.98 1.72 8.37
CA ALA A 98 -0.75 1.21 7.02
C ALA A 98 0.74 1.34 6.69
N HIS A 99 1.20 0.63 5.66
CA HIS A 99 2.51 0.92 5.08
C HIS A 99 2.36 1.29 3.61
N LEU A 100 3.28 2.12 3.16
CA LEU A 100 3.35 2.66 1.82
C LEU A 100 4.81 2.60 1.38
N ASN A 101 5.11 1.80 0.36
CA ASN A 101 6.48 1.66 -0.12
C ASN A 101 6.99 2.99 -0.70
N SER A 102 8.30 3.18 -0.73
CA SER A 102 8.91 4.45 -1.15
C SER A 102 8.55 4.89 -2.57
N ASP A 103 8.24 3.94 -3.47
CA ASP A 103 7.81 4.18 -4.86
C ASP A 103 6.28 4.36 -5.02
N GLU A 104 5.54 4.36 -3.91
CA GLU A 104 4.08 4.54 -3.87
C GLU A 104 3.72 5.92 -3.30
N GLN A 105 2.51 6.41 -3.59
CA GLN A 105 2.01 7.68 -3.06
C GLN A 105 0.53 7.57 -2.65
N TYR A 106 0.14 8.26 -1.58
CA TYR A 106 -1.27 8.52 -1.33
C TYR A 106 -1.80 9.59 -2.27
N LEU A 107 -3.03 9.42 -2.73
CA LEU A 107 -3.74 10.40 -3.51
C LEU A 107 -4.44 11.43 -2.60
N PRO A 108 -4.77 12.64 -3.10
CA PRO A 108 -5.38 13.68 -2.28
C PRO A 108 -6.63 13.20 -1.55
N GLY A 109 -6.67 13.42 -0.24
CA GLY A 109 -7.81 13.07 0.62
C GLY A 109 -7.96 11.57 0.93
N ALA A 110 -6.94 10.76 0.63
CA ALA A 110 -6.96 9.32 0.90
C ALA A 110 -7.25 8.99 2.36
N LEU A 111 -6.46 9.53 3.29
CA LEU A 111 -6.61 9.23 4.72
C LEU A 111 -7.89 9.82 5.32
N LYS A 112 -8.36 10.97 4.80
CA LYS A 112 -9.70 11.49 5.15
C LYS A 112 -10.80 10.50 4.79
N GLY A 113 -10.81 10.02 3.54
CA GLY A 113 -11.81 9.03 3.10
C GLY A 113 -11.73 7.71 3.86
N VAL A 114 -10.54 7.30 4.31
CA VAL A 114 -10.35 6.13 5.19
C VAL A 114 -10.91 6.40 6.59
N SER A 115 -10.67 7.60 7.16
CA SER A 115 -11.27 8.00 8.45
C SER A 115 -12.78 7.95 8.40
N GLU A 116 -13.39 8.58 7.38
CA GLU A 116 -14.83 8.55 7.15
C GLU A 116 -15.38 7.13 6.99
N ALA A 117 -14.63 6.23 6.34
CA ALA A 117 -15.02 4.84 6.18
C ALA A 117 -15.04 4.07 7.52
N PHE A 118 -14.06 4.32 8.41
CA PHE A 118 -14.05 3.75 9.75
C PHE A 118 -15.12 4.34 10.65
N GLU A 119 -15.42 5.64 10.54
CA GLU A 119 -16.50 6.31 11.28
C GLU A 119 -17.87 5.76 10.88
N ALA A 120 -18.12 5.68 9.56
CA ALA A 120 -19.38 5.15 9.02
C ALA A 120 -19.59 3.65 9.34
N ARG A 121 -18.51 2.92 9.60
CA ARG A 121 -18.52 1.50 9.98
C ARG A 121 -17.59 1.26 11.16
N SER A 122 -18.00 1.70 12.34
CA SER A 122 -17.21 1.62 13.58
C SER A 122 -16.71 0.21 13.91
N ALA A 123 -17.47 -0.82 13.51
CA ALA A 123 -17.09 -2.20 13.67
C ALA A 123 -16.04 -2.69 12.64
N ALA A 124 -15.70 -1.91 11.60
CA ALA A 124 -14.70 -2.31 10.63
C ALA A 124 -13.31 -2.38 11.27
N GLU A 125 -12.57 -3.40 10.92
CA GLU A 125 -11.19 -3.63 11.38
C GLU A 125 -10.18 -3.32 10.28
N ILE A 126 -10.60 -3.43 9.02
CA ILE A 126 -9.77 -3.12 7.85
C ILE A 126 -10.60 -2.36 6.83
N VAL A 127 -10.05 -1.28 6.31
CA VAL A 127 -10.57 -0.54 5.14
C VAL A 127 -9.70 -0.89 3.93
N LEU A 128 -10.37 -1.23 2.82
CA LEU A 128 -9.74 -1.47 1.53
C LEU A 128 -10.24 -0.45 0.52
N GLY A 129 -9.32 0.28 -0.12
CA GLY A 129 -9.59 1.26 -1.16
C GLY A 129 -9.18 0.81 -2.56
N THR A 130 -9.52 1.61 -3.55
CA THR A 130 -9.03 1.49 -4.94
C THR A 130 -7.64 2.11 -5.05
N TYR A 131 -6.80 1.54 -5.88
CA TYR A 131 -5.50 2.12 -6.23
C TYR A 131 -5.35 2.25 -7.74
N ILE A 132 -4.51 3.21 -8.14
CA ILE A 132 -4.12 3.44 -9.53
C ILE A 132 -2.75 2.81 -9.73
N ILE A 133 -2.54 2.20 -10.89
CA ILE A 133 -1.25 1.66 -11.31
C ILE A 133 -0.70 2.56 -12.40
N VAL A 134 0.55 2.98 -12.25
CA VAL A 134 1.29 3.79 -13.21
C VAL A 134 2.63 3.14 -13.56
N ASP A 135 3.21 3.52 -14.69
CA ASP A 135 4.59 3.15 -15.04
C ASP A 135 5.63 4.03 -14.32
N ALA A 136 6.91 3.75 -14.53
CA ALA A 136 8.02 4.53 -13.95
C ALA A 136 8.01 6.01 -14.37
N ASN A 137 7.36 6.35 -15.49
CA ASN A 137 7.18 7.72 -15.98
C ASN A 137 5.87 8.35 -15.47
N SER A 138 5.22 7.72 -14.49
CA SER A 138 3.96 8.16 -13.90
C SER A 138 2.76 8.16 -14.85
N ARG A 139 2.82 7.44 -15.98
CA ARG A 139 1.71 7.30 -16.92
C ARG A 139 0.74 6.24 -16.42
N TYR A 140 -0.56 6.52 -16.54
CA TYR A 140 -1.61 5.60 -16.15
C TYR A 140 -1.59 4.30 -16.94
N ILE A 141 -1.61 3.16 -16.22
CA ILE A 141 -1.76 1.82 -16.78
C ILE A 141 -3.20 1.33 -16.57
N CYS A 142 -3.62 1.24 -15.33
CA CYS A 142 -4.96 0.80 -14.96
C CYS A 142 -5.31 1.22 -13.53
N HIS A 143 -6.52 0.93 -13.09
CA HIS A 143 -6.90 1.00 -11.68
C HIS A 143 -7.39 -0.36 -11.20
N ARG A 144 -7.29 -0.60 -9.90
CA ARG A 144 -7.70 -1.88 -9.30
C ARG A 144 -8.62 -1.61 -8.12
N ARG A 145 -9.84 -2.11 -8.23
CA ARG A 145 -10.82 -2.03 -7.15
C ARG A 145 -10.66 -3.16 -6.15
N PRO A 146 -10.84 -2.87 -4.87
CA PRO A 146 -10.87 -3.91 -3.85
C PRO A 146 -12.12 -4.78 -4.02
N VAL A 147 -11.97 -6.06 -3.77
CA VAL A 147 -13.09 -6.99 -3.54
C VAL A 147 -13.00 -7.53 -2.13
N LYS A 148 -14.12 -7.93 -1.55
CA LYS A 148 -14.10 -8.49 -0.20
C LYS A 148 -13.27 -9.78 -0.21
N PRO A 149 -12.19 -9.87 0.56
CA PRO A 149 -11.36 -11.06 0.62
C PRO A 149 -12.14 -12.28 1.12
N ALA A 150 -11.75 -13.47 0.67
CA ALA A 150 -12.37 -14.72 1.07
C ALA A 150 -11.31 -15.79 1.37
N ARG A 151 -11.49 -16.54 2.47
CA ARG A 151 -10.53 -17.54 2.95
C ARG A 151 -10.06 -18.50 1.88
N TRP A 152 -10.97 -19.01 1.06
CA TRP A 152 -10.65 -20.00 0.04
C TRP A 152 -9.83 -19.42 -1.15
N ARG A 153 -10.02 -18.11 -1.47
CA ARG A 153 -9.23 -17.43 -2.51
C ARG A 153 -7.87 -17.00 -2.00
N SER A 154 -7.82 -16.47 -0.79
CA SER A 154 -6.57 -15.98 -0.18
C SER A 154 -5.53 -17.07 0.09
N GLN A 155 -5.90 -18.35 -0.02
CA GLN A 155 -4.92 -19.44 0.02
C GLN A 155 -3.97 -19.42 -1.18
N THR A 156 -4.44 -18.97 -2.34
CA THR A 156 -3.70 -19.06 -3.60
C THR A 156 -3.69 -17.76 -4.41
N VAL A 157 -4.31 -16.69 -3.94
CA VAL A 157 -4.35 -15.40 -4.62
C VAL A 157 -4.10 -14.29 -3.61
N CYS A 158 -3.16 -13.38 -3.92
CA CYS A 158 -3.01 -12.15 -3.17
C CYS A 158 -4.20 -11.21 -3.50
N GLU A 159 -5.17 -11.11 -2.58
CA GLU A 159 -6.40 -10.32 -2.80
C GLU A 159 -6.25 -8.87 -2.34
N ILE A 160 -5.33 -8.63 -1.42
CA ILE A 160 -5.10 -7.34 -0.76
C ILE A 160 -3.78 -6.76 -1.26
N ILE A 161 -3.80 -5.51 -1.69
CA ILE A 161 -2.59 -4.75 -1.99
C ILE A 161 -2.25 -3.86 -0.80
N THR A 162 -1.00 -3.78 -0.47
CA THR A 162 -0.47 -3.11 0.71
C THR A 162 -0.78 -1.63 0.75
N CYS A 163 -0.50 -0.90 -0.33
CA CYS A 163 -0.66 0.56 -0.41
C CYS A 163 -2.10 1.07 -0.24
N SER A 164 -3.09 0.17 -0.31
CA SER A 164 -4.52 0.51 -0.27
C SER A 164 -5.27 -0.24 0.84
N CYS A 165 -4.53 -0.68 1.87
CA CYS A 165 -5.03 -1.45 2.99
C CYS A 165 -4.70 -0.75 4.31
N PHE A 166 -5.74 -0.45 5.10
CA PHE A 166 -5.64 0.31 6.35
C PHE A 166 -6.21 -0.51 7.49
N HIS A 167 -5.45 -0.67 8.57
CA HIS A 167 -5.77 -1.55 9.69
C HIS A 167 -6.05 -0.77 10.96
N ARG A 168 -7.08 -1.15 11.72
CA ARG A 168 -7.13 -0.76 13.13
C ARG A 168 -5.98 -1.42 13.89
N VAL A 169 -5.24 -0.62 14.63
CA VAL A 169 -4.04 -1.05 15.36
C VAL A 169 -4.36 -2.20 16.33
N ASP A 170 -5.49 -2.11 17.02
CA ASP A 170 -5.88 -3.11 18.02
C ASP A 170 -6.13 -4.50 17.44
N THR A 171 -6.47 -4.58 16.15
CA THR A 171 -6.94 -5.82 15.55
C THR A 171 -5.83 -6.83 15.33
N PHE A 172 -4.73 -6.42 14.72
CA PHE A 172 -3.69 -7.35 14.27
C PHE A 172 -2.34 -7.10 14.93
N LEU A 173 -1.88 -5.84 14.92
CA LEU A 173 -0.50 -5.55 15.31
C LEU A 173 -0.29 -5.77 16.82
N ARG A 174 -1.27 -5.41 17.65
CA ARG A 174 -1.23 -5.68 19.10
C ARG A 174 -1.34 -7.16 19.44
N ARG A 175 -1.81 -7.99 18.50
CA ARG A 175 -1.82 -9.45 18.62
C ARG A 175 -0.49 -10.08 18.19
N GLY A 176 0.52 -9.28 17.83
CA GLY A 176 1.84 -9.75 17.46
C GLY A 176 1.96 -10.28 16.04
N ILE A 177 0.95 -10.07 15.16
CA ILE A 177 1.04 -10.47 13.75
C ILE A 177 2.09 -9.60 13.06
N ARG A 178 3.05 -10.24 12.39
CA ARG A 178 4.18 -9.62 11.72
C ARG A 178 4.44 -10.28 10.38
N PHE A 179 5.14 -9.59 9.49
CA PHE A 179 5.65 -10.22 8.28
C PHE A 179 6.70 -11.29 8.62
N ASP A 180 6.65 -12.40 7.92
CA ASP A 180 7.67 -13.43 8.02
C ASP A 180 8.89 -13.03 7.19
N ILE A 181 9.97 -12.61 7.86
CA ILE A 181 11.19 -12.09 7.22
C ILE A 181 12.01 -13.16 6.47
N ARG A 182 11.63 -14.43 6.55
CA ARG A 182 12.24 -15.51 5.74
C ARG A 182 11.89 -15.36 4.26
N TYR A 183 10.77 -14.71 3.97
CA TYR A 183 10.33 -14.41 2.60
C TYR A 183 10.80 -13.02 2.18
N ARG A 184 11.32 -12.93 0.97
CA ARG A 184 11.76 -11.66 0.39
C ARG A 184 10.68 -10.95 -0.41
N ALA A 185 9.79 -11.69 -1.06
CA ALA A 185 8.82 -11.15 -1.98
C ALA A 185 7.36 -11.58 -1.71
N LEU A 186 7.14 -12.64 -0.93
CA LEU A 186 5.80 -13.23 -0.73
C LEU A 186 5.24 -13.03 0.69
N ALA A 187 5.98 -12.37 1.59
CA ALA A 187 5.55 -12.25 2.98
C ALA A 187 4.22 -11.48 3.13
N ASP A 188 3.91 -10.53 2.25
CA ASP A 188 2.64 -9.80 2.23
C ASP A 188 1.45 -10.72 1.92
N MET A 189 1.57 -11.62 0.95
CA MET A 189 0.53 -12.61 0.66
C MET A 189 0.27 -13.50 1.87
N LEU A 190 1.32 -13.98 2.54
CA LEU A 190 1.21 -14.86 3.71
C LEU A 190 0.58 -14.12 4.88
N PHE A 191 1.02 -12.90 5.14
CA PHE A 191 0.48 -12.02 6.17
C PHE A 191 -1.03 -11.78 5.95
N TYR A 192 -1.44 -11.40 4.73
CA TYR A 192 -2.85 -11.17 4.45
C TYR A 192 -3.68 -12.46 4.42
N ARG A 193 -3.10 -13.59 4.06
CA ARG A 193 -3.74 -14.90 4.20
C ARG A 193 -4.08 -15.20 5.65
N GLU A 194 -3.16 -14.95 6.57
CA GLU A 194 -3.38 -15.11 8.01
C GLU A 194 -4.46 -14.16 8.52
N ILE A 195 -4.39 -12.89 8.13
CA ILE A 195 -5.40 -11.89 8.43
C ILE A 195 -6.79 -12.34 7.95
N VAL A 196 -6.93 -12.77 6.69
CA VAL A 196 -8.22 -13.22 6.15
C VAL A 196 -8.73 -14.47 6.87
N ASN A 197 -7.83 -15.36 7.29
CA ASN A 197 -8.18 -16.55 8.07
C ASN A 197 -8.70 -16.21 9.48
N SER A 198 -8.30 -15.08 10.06
CA SER A 198 -8.84 -14.59 11.34
C SER A 198 -10.26 -14.00 11.21
N ALA A 199 -10.80 -13.93 9.99
CA ALA A 199 -12.14 -13.43 9.65
C ALA A 199 -12.43 -12.01 10.13
N PRO A 200 -11.61 -11.02 9.79
CA PRO A 200 -11.82 -9.64 10.19
C PRO A 200 -13.04 -9.03 9.50
N ARG A 201 -13.55 -7.95 10.08
CA ARG A 201 -14.61 -7.15 9.48
C ARG A 201 -14.05 -6.16 8.49
N PHE A 202 -14.14 -6.49 7.21
CA PHE A 202 -13.70 -5.62 6.11
C PHE A 202 -14.73 -4.53 5.79
N CYS A 203 -14.26 -3.30 5.60
CA CYS A 203 -14.97 -2.22 4.92
C CYS A 203 -14.35 -2.01 3.54
N VAL A 204 -15.01 -2.50 2.50
CA VAL A 204 -14.55 -2.40 1.11
C VAL A 204 -15.15 -1.14 0.49
N ARG A 205 -14.29 -0.24 -0.04
CA ARG A 205 -14.66 1.09 -0.56
C ARG A 205 -14.19 1.26 -2.02
N PRO A 206 -14.90 0.69 -3.01
CA PRO A 206 -14.47 0.75 -4.41
C PRO A 206 -14.41 2.17 -5.01
N GLN A 207 -15.20 3.12 -4.47
CA GLN A 207 -15.20 4.52 -4.91
C GLN A 207 -14.06 5.35 -4.28
N LEU A 208 -13.48 4.89 -3.17
CA LEU A 208 -12.39 5.57 -2.50
C LEU A 208 -11.05 5.20 -3.17
N ILE A 209 -10.47 6.15 -3.89
CA ILE A 209 -9.16 5.98 -4.50
C ILE A 209 -8.12 6.49 -3.51
N THR A 210 -7.30 5.57 -2.98
CA THR A 210 -6.38 5.89 -1.88
C THR A 210 -4.97 6.14 -2.33
N SER A 211 -4.48 5.40 -3.31
CA SER A 211 -3.04 5.35 -3.57
C SER A 211 -2.71 5.12 -5.04
N MET A 212 -1.48 5.41 -5.35
CA MET A 212 -0.82 5.08 -6.60
C MET A 212 0.25 4.02 -6.32
N PHE A 213 0.26 2.96 -7.13
CA PHE A 213 1.28 1.92 -7.19
C PHE A 213 2.13 2.11 -8.44
N THR A 214 3.45 2.11 -8.31
CA THR A 214 4.36 2.30 -9.45
C THR A 214 4.94 0.97 -9.93
N VAL A 215 4.85 0.74 -11.23
CA VAL A 215 5.56 -0.34 -11.92
C VAL A 215 6.92 0.19 -12.34
N THR A 216 7.96 -0.13 -11.56
CA THR A 216 9.33 0.37 -11.80
C THR A 216 10.13 -0.53 -12.74
N GLY A 217 9.65 -1.75 -13.01
CA GLY A 217 10.41 -2.78 -13.72
C GLY A 217 11.21 -3.70 -12.78
N ASP A 218 11.63 -3.19 -11.64
CA ASP A 218 12.41 -3.93 -10.62
C ASP A 218 11.54 -4.33 -9.41
N ASN A 219 10.22 -4.29 -9.55
CA ASN A 219 9.32 -4.67 -8.47
C ASN A 219 9.57 -6.11 -8.03
N LEU A 220 9.70 -6.33 -6.73
CA LEU A 220 9.99 -7.64 -6.11
C LEU A 220 9.03 -8.76 -6.56
N ALA A 221 7.78 -8.42 -6.84
CA ALA A 221 6.76 -9.36 -7.28
C ALA A 221 7.10 -10.10 -8.59
N TRP A 222 8.00 -9.55 -9.41
CA TRP A 222 8.43 -10.17 -10.68
C TRP A 222 9.84 -10.77 -10.63
N SER A 223 10.47 -10.75 -9.48
CA SER A 223 11.79 -11.33 -9.29
C SER A 223 11.77 -12.87 -9.34
N GLN A 224 12.92 -13.46 -9.66
CA GLN A 224 13.09 -14.91 -9.55
C GLN A 224 12.84 -15.41 -8.12
N ALA A 225 13.19 -14.60 -7.11
CA ALA A 225 12.91 -14.92 -5.71
C ALA A 225 11.40 -15.08 -5.46
N SER A 226 10.59 -14.16 -5.99
CA SER A 226 9.12 -14.25 -5.89
C SER A 226 8.57 -15.53 -6.51
N GLN A 227 9.06 -15.91 -7.70
CA GLN A 227 8.63 -17.16 -8.35
C GLN A 227 9.00 -18.38 -7.54
N ASN A 228 10.23 -18.44 -7.04
CA ASN A 228 10.70 -19.56 -6.23
C ASN A 228 9.92 -19.70 -4.92
N GLU A 229 9.66 -18.58 -4.23
CA GLU A 229 8.86 -18.54 -3.01
C GLU A 229 7.41 -18.98 -3.28
N TRP A 230 6.82 -18.48 -4.39
CA TRP A 230 5.49 -18.89 -4.82
C TRP A 230 5.38 -20.38 -5.07
N ASP A 231 6.30 -20.95 -5.84
CA ASP A 231 6.31 -22.37 -6.16
C ASP A 231 6.47 -23.22 -4.90
N ALA A 232 7.36 -22.81 -3.99
CA ALA A 232 7.55 -23.48 -2.70
C ALA A 232 6.27 -23.44 -1.84
N GLU A 233 5.56 -22.30 -1.78
CA GLU A 233 4.29 -22.21 -1.04
C GLU A 233 3.17 -23.01 -1.70
N MET A 234 3.04 -22.99 -3.02
CA MET A 234 2.03 -23.78 -3.73
C MET A 234 2.26 -25.28 -3.54
N ASN A 235 3.53 -25.74 -3.52
CA ASN A 235 3.87 -27.15 -3.28
C ASN A 235 3.61 -27.61 -1.83
N ARG A 236 3.58 -26.68 -0.86
CA ARG A 236 3.19 -26.98 0.54
C ARG A 236 1.70 -27.15 0.73
N LEU A 237 0.90 -26.54 -0.16
CA LEU A 237 -0.55 -26.65 -0.06
C LEU A 237 -1.03 -28.03 -0.50
N PRO A 238 -2.11 -28.56 0.12
CA PRO A 238 -2.76 -29.77 -0.36
C PRO A 238 -3.11 -29.64 -1.85
N TRP A 239 -2.89 -30.70 -2.62
CA TRP A 239 -3.10 -30.71 -4.08
C TRP A 239 -4.46 -30.18 -4.54
N TYR A 240 -5.52 -30.39 -3.75
CA TYR A 240 -6.86 -29.90 -4.03
C TYR A 240 -7.01 -28.38 -3.80
N VAL A 241 -6.13 -27.76 -3.00
CA VAL A 241 -6.07 -26.31 -2.81
C VAL A 241 -5.26 -25.68 -3.93
N SER A 242 -4.04 -26.17 -4.20
CA SER A 242 -3.18 -25.65 -5.26
C SER A 242 -3.82 -25.74 -6.64
N ARG A 243 -4.55 -26.83 -6.95
CA ARG A 243 -5.35 -26.96 -8.18
C ARG A 243 -6.45 -25.92 -8.33
N ARG A 244 -6.93 -25.32 -7.25
CA ARG A 244 -7.96 -24.29 -7.29
C ARG A 244 -7.42 -22.88 -7.60
N HIS A 245 -6.09 -22.73 -7.70
CA HIS A 245 -5.48 -21.42 -8.00
C HIS A 245 -6.11 -20.75 -9.23
N GLY A 246 -6.20 -21.43 -10.34
CA GLY A 246 -6.80 -20.90 -11.56
C GLY A 246 -8.27 -20.48 -11.42
N ILE A 247 -9.05 -21.22 -10.62
CA ILE A 247 -10.46 -20.88 -10.31
C ILE A 247 -10.51 -19.65 -9.41
N ALA A 248 -9.72 -19.63 -8.34
CA ALA A 248 -9.65 -18.51 -7.42
C ALA A 248 -9.26 -17.21 -8.14
N TYR A 249 -8.27 -17.28 -9.00
CA TYR A 249 -7.82 -16.15 -9.82
C TYR A 249 -8.92 -15.64 -10.77
N ARG A 250 -9.61 -16.54 -11.48
CA ARG A 250 -10.71 -16.18 -12.40
C ARG A 250 -11.87 -15.53 -11.65
N VAL A 251 -12.27 -16.09 -10.50
CA VAL A 251 -13.34 -15.53 -9.67
C VAL A 251 -12.94 -14.17 -9.13
N ASN A 252 -11.71 -14.01 -8.64
CA ASN A 252 -11.22 -12.72 -8.16
C ASN A 252 -11.25 -11.64 -9.26
N ASN A 253 -10.82 -11.98 -10.47
CA ASN A 253 -10.86 -11.06 -11.60
C ASN A 253 -12.31 -10.74 -12.04
N LEU A 254 -13.21 -11.71 -12.01
CA LEU A 254 -14.63 -11.47 -12.29
C LEU A 254 -15.24 -10.50 -11.26
N LEU A 255 -15.00 -10.72 -9.97
CA LEU A 255 -15.49 -9.83 -8.91
C LEU A 255 -14.94 -8.40 -9.05
N ARG A 256 -13.68 -8.25 -9.44
CA ARG A 256 -13.08 -6.93 -9.73
C ARG A 256 -13.74 -6.25 -10.91
N ARG A 257 -14.03 -6.99 -12.00
CA ARG A 257 -14.78 -6.45 -13.15
C ARG A 257 -16.19 -6.01 -12.76
N ILE A 258 -16.89 -6.79 -11.95
CA ILE A 258 -18.21 -6.42 -11.42
C ILE A 258 -18.10 -5.14 -10.58
N ALA A 259 -17.13 -5.06 -9.67
CA ALA A 259 -16.90 -3.85 -8.88
C ALA A 259 -16.59 -2.62 -9.75
N ASP A 260 -15.87 -2.81 -10.86
CA ASP A 260 -15.58 -1.75 -11.82
C ASP A 260 -16.82 -1.28 -12.57
N MET A 261 -17.69 -2.20 -12.98
CA MET A 261 -18.98 -1.87 -13.64
C MET A 261 -19.94 -1.11 -12.72
N LEU A 262 -19.90 -1.38 -11.41
CA LEU A 262 -20.79 -0.79 -10.41
C LEU A 262 -20.28 0.54 -9.81
N SER A 263 -19.11 1.01 -10.22
CA SER A 263 -18.48 2.20 -9.66
C SER A 263 -17.95 3.11 -10.76
N PRO A 264 -18.08 4.43 -10.63
CA PRO A 264 -17.50 5.36 -11.60
C PRO A 264 -16.00 5.11 -11.75
N ALA A 265 -15.52 5.11 -12.99
CA ALA A 265 -14.09 4.99 -13.27
C ALA A 265 -13.36 6.28 -12.83
N PRO A 266 -12.10 6.18 -12.37
CA PRO A 266 -11.32 7.37 -12.06
C PRO A 266 -11.10 8.21 -13.32
N GLY A 267 -11.42 9.51 -13.24
CA GLY A 267 -11.24 10.45 -14.38
C GLY A 267 -9.90 11.20 -14.32
N LYS A 268 -9.28 11.27 -13.15
CA LYS A 268 -8.00 11.97 -12.94
C LYS A 268 -7.29 11.45 -11.69
N TYR A 269 -5.99 11.71 -11.59
CA TYR A 269 -5.19 11.49 -10.39
C TYR A 269 -4.13 12.59 -10.26
N SER A 270 -3.71 12.88 -9.03
CA SER A 270 -2.72 13.93 -8.73
C SER A 270 -1.62 13.36 -7.86
N ILE A 271 -0.38 13.49 -8.31
CA ILE A 271 0.81 12.90 -7.70
C ILE A 271 1.98 13.89 -7.68
N TYR A 272 2.91 13.69 -6.76
CA TYR A 272 4.19 14.40 -6.75
C TYR A 272 5.13 13.84 -7.82
N MET A 273 5.77 14.75 -8.54
CA MET A 273 6.82 14.44 -9.50
C MET A 273 8.19 14.77 -8.91
N PRO A 274 9.28 14.20 -9.44
CA PRO A 274 10.63 14.53 -8.99
C PRO A 274 10.87 16.05 -9.01
N GLN A 275 11.51 16.58 -7.95
CA GLN A 275 11.90 17.99 -7.83
C GLN A 275 10.74 19.00 -7.87
N LYS A 276 9.49 18.56 -7.64
CA LYS A 276 8.32 19.45 -7.54
C LYS A 276 7.75 19.44 -6.13
N ASP A 277 7.38 20.62 -5.65
CA ASP A 277 6.74 20.81 -4.35
C ASP A 277 5.21 20.69 -4.41
N GLU A 278 4.64 20.69 -5.62
CA GLU A 278 3.21 20.56 -5.86
C GLU A 278 2.90 19.28 -6.67
N ARG A 279 1.65 18.84 -6.55
CA ARG A 279 1.18 17.68 -7.31
C ARG A 279 0.85 18.07 -8.74
N ASP A 280 1.31 17.27 -9.70
CA ASP A 280 0.82 17.29 -11.07
C ASP A 280 -0.48 16.49 -11.17
N THR A 281 -1.44 17.00 -11.94
CA THR A 281 -2.72 16.33 -12.19
C THR A 281 -2.77 15.77 -13.62
N TYR A 282 -3.11 14.49 -13.72
CA TYR A 282 -3.23 13.76 -14.97
C TYR A 282 -4.67 13.36 -15.23
N CYS A 283 -5.16 13.58 -16.45
CA CYS A 283 -6.47 13.10 -16.89
C CYS A 283 -6.39 11.66 -17.39
N ILE A 284 -7.37 10.84 -17.03
CA ILE A 284 -7.49 9.46 -17.51
C ILE A 284 -8.51 9.44 -18.64
N HIS A 285 -8.05 9.37 -19.87
CA HIS A 285 -8.93 9.38 -21.06
C HIS A 285 -9.57 8.01 -21.34
N ARG A 286 -8.87 6.93 -21.00
CA ARG A 286 -9.33 5.55 -21.22
C ARG A 286 -9.15 4.73 -19.94
N PRO A 287 -10.05 4.89 -18.96
CA PRO A 287 -9.95 4.15 -17.71
C PRO A 287 -10.17 2.65 -17.97
N THR A 288 -9.33 1.82 -17.38
CA THR A 288 -9.44 0.36 -17.45
C THR A 288 -9.10 -0.28 -16.12
N ALA A 289 -9.84 -1.31 -15.73
CA ALA A 289 -9.52 -2.18 -14.59
C ALA A 289 -8.68 -3.39 -15.02
N HIS A 290 -8.42 -3.54 -16.31
CA HIS A 290 -7.64 -4.65 -16.82
C HIS A 290 -6.14 -4.34 -16.68
N TRP A 291 -5.47 -5.09 -15.82
CA TRP A 291 -4.02 -5.09 -15.75
C TRP A 291 -3.51 -6.18 -16.70
N GLY A 292 -3.29 -5.82 -17.95
CA GLY A 292 -2.52 -6.64 -18.87
C GLY A 292 -1.05 -6.47 -18.48
N MET A 293 -0.35 -7.56 -18.19
CA MET A 293 1.11 -7.54 -18.05
C MET A 293 1.78 -7.23 -19.39
N ARG A 294 1.59 -6.03 -19.93
CA ARG A 294 2.37 -5.49 -21.03
C ARG A 294 3.37 -4.51 -20.43
N THR A 295 4.51 -5.05 -20.07
CA THR A 295 5.70 -4.31 -19.68
C THR A 295 6.53 -4.00 -20.91
N THR A 296 6.02 -3.27 -21.88
CA THR A 296 6.88 -2.76 -22.96
C THR A 296 6.38 -1.41 -23.45
N ALA A 297 7.34 -0.53 -23.67
CA ALA A 297 7.18 0.83 -24.15
C ALA A 297 6.54 0.96 -25.56
N ASP A 298 6.06 -0.12 -26.15
CA ASP A 298 5.66 -0.18 -27.56
C ASP A 298 4.19 0.20 -27.83
N ASP A 299 3.36 0.46 -26.79
CA ASP A 299 1.94 0.82 -26.98
C ASP A 299 1.65 2.33 -26.75
N ALA A 300 2.65 3.20 -26.68
CA ALA A 300 2.47 4.65 -26.52
C ALA A 300 2.27 5.40 -27.84
N GLU A 301 2.32 4.74 -28.98
CA GLU A 301 2.19 5.32 -30.33
C GLU A 301 1.07 4.69 -31.17
N LYS A 302 -0.11 4.45 -30.61
CA LYS A 302 -1.29 4.20 -31.47
C LYS A 302 -2.56 4.78 -30.88
#